data_b2117a79c2e6f7212cc8c36bb6c4a6dc
#
_entry.id   b2117a79c2e6f7212cc8c36bb6c4a6dc
#
_cell.length_a   1.000
_cell.length_b   1.000
_cell.length_c   1.000
_cell.angle_alpha   90.00
_cell.angle_beta   90.00
_cell.angle_gamma   90.00
#
_symmetry.space_group_name_H-M   'P 1'
#
loop_
_entity.id
_entity.type
_entity.pdbx_description
1 polymer ?
#
loop_
_entity_poly.entity_id
_entity_poly.type
_entity_poly.pdbx_seq_one_letter_code
_entity_poly.pdbx_strand_id
1 'polypeptide(L)'
;MKSAKENWKVIGIYACSIGAYFSIQAFQNTKPDICLLVSPVLDMEDMISNMMLQAQVTEEQLKERQEIKTETGVVLSWKYLCWVREYPVKSICKETNILYGTQDEMIPYKIVKKFSEENNCRLNFVENGQPWLHTDREAVAMRKWEQTVLEESRSIIPNK
;
A
#
# COMPACT_ATOMS: atom_id res chain seq x y z
N MET A 1 -18.50 -1.39 1.50
CA MET A 1 -18.26 -2.35 2.59
C MET A 1 -19.45 -2.67 3.49
N LYS A 2 -20.30 -1.71 3.89
CA LYS A 2 -21.51 -2.04 4.69
C LYS A 2 -22.34 -3.14 4.01
N SER A 3 -22.72 -2.96 2.73
CA SER A 3 -23.47 -3.94 1.95
C SER A 3 -22.75 -5.31 1.80
N ALA A 4 -21.43 -5.31 1.70
CA ALA A 4 -20.68 -6.56 1.63
C ALA A 4 -20.73 -7.32 2.99
N LYS A 5 -20.61 -6.63 4.13
CA LYS A 5 -20.69 -7.25 5.46
C LYS A 5 -22.08 -7.81 5.79
N GLU A 6 -23.13 -7.34 5.12
CA GLU A 6 -24.47 -7.92 5.24
C GLU A 6 -24.58 -9.29 4.55
N ASN A 7 -23.78 -9.51 3.50
CA ASN A 7 -23.86 -10.72 2.67
C ASN A 7 -22.70 -11.69 2.91
N TRP A 8 -21.57 -11.23 3.43
CA TRP A 8 -20.35 -12.01 3.60
C TRP A 8 -19.84 -11.93 5.03
N LYS A 9 -19.41 -13.07 5.57
CA LYS A 9 -18.89 -13.17 6.94
C LYS A 9 -17.49 -12.60 7.06
N VAL A 10 -16.68 -12.77 6.04
CA VAL A 10 -15.28 -12.32 5.98
C VAL A 10 -15.09 -11.51 4.72
N ILE A 11 -14.46 -10.36 4.86
CA ILE A 11 -14.10 -9.46 3.75
C ILE A 11 -12.60 -9.23 3.77
N GLY A 12 -11.94 -9.64 2.69
CA GLY A 12 -10.55 -9.38 2.45
C GLY A 12 -10.33 -8.23 1.47
N ILE A 13 -9.18 -7.57 1.58
CA ILE A 13 -8.65 -6.66 0.58
C ILE A 13 -7.35 -7.25 0.03
N TYR A 14 -7.25 -7.30 -1.29
CA TYR A 14 -6.02 -7.54 -2.00
C TYR A 14 -5.66 -6.27 -2.77
N ALA A 15 -4.49 -5.70 -2.52
CA ALA A 15 -4.10 -4.45 -3.14
C ALA A 15 -2.60 -4.37 -3.38
N CYS A 16 -2.21 -3.72 -4.49
CA CYS A 16 -0.82 -3.56 -4.90
C CYS A 16 -0.47 -2.08 -5.01
N SER A 17 0.77 -1.73 -4.62
CA SER A 17 1.37 -0.41 -4.81
C SER A 17 0.47 0.73 -4.32
N ILE A 18 0.20 1.73 -5.17
CA ILE A 18 -0.69 2.88 -4.87
C ILE A 18 -2.14 2.44 -4.58
N GLY A 19 -2.58 1.29 -5.13
CA GLY A 19 -3.89 0.71 -4.82
C GLY A 19 -4.03 0.34 -3.35
N ALA A 20 -2.93 -0.06 -2.69
CA ALA A 20 -2.92 -0.29 -1.25
C ALA A 20 -3.18 1.00 -0.48
N TYR A 21 -2.51 2.10 -0.83
CA TYR A 21 -2.74 3.41 -0.21
C TYR A 21 -4.22 3.83 -0.27
N PHE A 22 -4.82 3.80 -1.46
CA PHE A 22 -6.23 4.19 -1.62
C PHE A 22 -7.20 3.24 -0.91
N SER A 23 -6.90 1.94 -0.89
CA SER A 23 -7.69 0.97 -0.16
C SER A 23 -7.65 1.24 1.34
N ILE A 24 -6.47 1.53 1.90
CA ILE A 24 -6.32 1.86 3.31
C ILE A 24 -7.10 3.12 3.65
N GLN A 25 -6.97 4.17 2.87
CA GLN A 25 -7.70 5.43 3.07
C GLN A 25 -9.21 5.24 2.99
N ALA A 26 -9.70 4.47 2.02
CA ALA A 26 -11.13 4.23 1.84
C ALA A 26 -11.76 3.43 2.99
N PHE A 27 -10.98 2.56 3.63
CA PHE A 27 -11.50 1.62 4.63
C PHE A 27 -11.07 1.92 6.07
N GLN A 28 -10.51 3.08 6.36
CA GLN A 28 -10.10 3.48 7.72
C GLN A 28 -11.23 3.31 8.76
N ASN A 29 -12.46 3.66 8.37
CA ASN A 29 -13.63 3.61 9.28
C ASN A 29 -14.40 2.27 9.24
N THR A 30 -14.12 1.42 8.24
CA THR A 30 -14.83 0.13 8.08
C THR A 30 -13.81 -0.92 7.72
N LYS A 31 -13.05 -1.33 8.74
CA LYS A 31 -11.90 -2.21 8.56
C LYS A 31 -12.27 -3.55 7.94
N PRO A 32 -11.54 -4.03 6.94
CA PRO A 32 -11.63 -5.39 6.45
C PRO A 32 -11.15 -6.38 7.52
N ASP A 33 -11.48 -7.65 7.33
CA ASP A 33 -11.07 -8.69 8.24
C ASP A 33 -9.62 -9.14 7.98
N ILE A 34 -9.22 -9.14 6.70
CA ILE A 34 -7.85 -9.46 6.26
C ILE A 34 -7.40 -8.51 5.15
N CYS A 35 -6.12 -8.16 5.15
CA CYS A 35 -5.47 -7.41 4.08
C CYS A 35 -4.23 -8.13 3.57
N LEU A 36 -4.15 -8.30 2.25
CA LEU A 36 -2.99 -8.76 1.51
C LEU A 36 -2.48 -7.59 0.66
N LEU A 37 -1.31 -7.09 0.99
CA LEU A 37 -0.74 -5.91 0.36
C LEU A 37 0.59 -6.29 -0.33
N VAL A 38 0.69 -5.99 -1.62
CA VAL A 38 1.89 -6.27 -2.42
C VAL A 38 2.61 -4.97 -2.74
N SER A 39 3.88 -4.85 -2.34
CA SER A 39 4.69 -3.62 -2.49
C SER A 39 3.87 -2.35 -2.24
N PRO A 40 3.25 -2.20 -1.04
CA PRO A 40 2.26 -1.15 -0.80
C PRO A 40 2.89 0.22 -0.66
N VAL A 41 2.28 1.25 -1.23
CA VAL A 41 2.57 2.64 -0.89
C VAL A 41 1.95 2.92 0.48
N LEU A 42 2.80 3.15 1.48
CA LEU A 42 2.40 3.38 2.88
C LEU A 42 2.71 4.81 3.34
N ASP A 43 3.52 5.53 2.58
CA ASP A 43 3.83 6.94 2.79
C ASP A 43 3.70 7.68 1.44
N MET A 44 2.54 8.30 1.24
CA MET A 44 2.26 9.04 0.01
C MET A 44 2.98 10.40 -0.01
N GLU A 45 3.27 10.97 1.15
CA GLU A 45 4.05 12.21 1.23
C GLU A 45 5.49 11.97 0.76
N ASP A 46 6.14 10.89 1.22
CA ASP A 46 7.47 10.50 0.74
C ASP A 46 7.45 10.24 -0.77
N MET A 47 6.44 9.54 -1.28
CA MET A 47 6.31 9.29 -2.71
C MET A 47 6.17 10.59 -3.53
N ILE A 48 5.32 11.52 -3.10
CA ILE A 48 5.16 12.82 -3.77
C ILE A 48 6.46 13.62 -3.69
N SER A 49 7.14 13.62 -2.53
CA SER A 49 8.41 14.30 -2.34
C SER A 49 9.51 13.77 -3.27
N ASN A 50 9.57 12.46 -3.46
CA ASN A 50 10.49 11.84 -4.42
C ASN A 50 10.13 12.21 -5.87
N MET A 51 8.85 12.27 -6.24
CA MET A 51 8.42 12.74 -7.56
C MET A 51 8.78 14.21 -7.79
N MET A 52 8.63 15.06 -6.78
CA MET A 52 9.04 16.47 -6.82
C MET A 52 10.55 16.60 -7.01
N LEU A 53 11.34 15.81 -6.28
CA LEU A 53 12.80 15.80 -6.41
C LEU A 53 13.23 15.39 -7.82
N GLN A 54 12.66 14.34 -8.38
CA GLN A 54 12.94 13.88 -9.74
C GLN A 54 12.57 14.93 -10.80
N ALA A 55 11.48 15.64 -10.59
CA ALA A 55 11.03 16.71 -11.47
C ALA A 55 11.72 18.06 -11.22
N GLN A 56 12.63 18.13 -10.24
CA GLN A 56 13.30 19.39 -9.81
C GLN A 56 12.30 20.49 -9.41
N VAL A 57 11.19 20.10 -8.80
CA VAL A 57 10.14 21.00 -8.32
C VAL A 57 10.29 21.19 -6.82
N THR A 58 10.38 22.44 -6.37
CA THR A 58 10.35 22.76 -4.95
C THR A 58 8.94 22.86 -4.41
N GLU A 59 8.79 22.77 -3.09
CA GLU A 59 7.49 22.92 -2.44
C GLU A 59 6.91 24.31 -2.63
N GLU A 60 7.74 25.35 -2.61
CA GLU A 60 7.35 26.74 -2.88
C GLU A 60 6.80 26.90 -4.30
N GLN A 61 7.46 26.32 -5.29
CA GLN A 61 7.01 26.33 -6.68
C GLN A 61 5.66 25.61 -6.84
N LEU A 62 5.49 24.46 -6.19
CA LEU A 62 4.23 23.71 -6.23
C LEU A 62 3.11 24.48 -5.54
N LYS A 63 3.40 25.12 -4.40
CA LYS A 63 2.47 25.96 -3.67
C LYS A 63 2.02 27.18 -4.47
N GLU A 64 2.96 27.84 -5.16
CA GLU A 64 2.67 29.02 -6.01
C GLU A 64 1.82 28.65 -7.23
N ARG A 65 2.20 27.58 -7.93
CA ARG A 65 1.54 27.16 -9.18
C ARG A 65 0.29 26.30 -8.97
N GLN A 66 0.10 25.75 -7.79
CA GLN A 66 -0.96 24.84 -7.38
C GLN A 66 -0.91 23.46 -8.07
N GLU A 67 -0.62 23.43 -9.36
CA GLU A 67 -0.45 22.20 -10.13
C GLU A 67 0.75 22.34 -11.08
N ILE A 68 1.57 21.29 -11.16
CA ILE A 68 2.72 21.23 -12.06
C ILE A 68 2.69 19.88 -12.79
N LYS A 69 2.60 19.93 -14.12
CA LYS A 69 2.75 18.74 -14.96
C LYS A 69 4.23 18.45 -15.17
N THR A 70 4.66 17.25 -14.77
CA THR A 70 6.04 16.80 -14.96
C THR A 70 6.28 16.30 -16.38
N GLU A 71 7.54 16.13 -16.77
CA GLU A 71 7.91 15.56 -18.08
C GLU A 71 7.43 14.10 -18.24
N THR A 72 7.32 13.36 -17.15
CA THR A 72 6.78 11.99 -17.14
C THR A 72 5.26 11.93 -17.27
N GLY A 73 4.59 13.09 -17.34
CA GLY A 73 3.14 13.20 -17.47
C GLY A 73 2.37 13.16 -16.13
N VAL A 74 3.06 12.96 -15.01
CA VAL A 74 2.45 13.07 -13.67
C VAL A 74 2.10 14.53 -13.38
N VAL A 75 0.94 14.77 -12.79
CA VAL A 75 0.55 16.09 -12.30
C VAL A 75 0.75 16.14 -10.80
N LEU A 76 1.70 16.95 -10.35
CA LEU A 76 1.88 17.27 -8.93
C LEU A 76 0.84 18.30 -8.53
N SER A 77 0.16 18.09 -7.40
CA SER A 77 -0.89 18.98 -6.89
C SER A 77 -0.58 19.41 -5.46
N TRP A 78 -0.53 20.72 -5.23
CA TRP A 78 -0.36 21.28 -3.88
C TRP A 78 -1.50 20.88 -2.94
N LYS A 79 -2.73 20.94 -3.43
CA LYS A 79 -3.91 20.55 -2.67
C LYS A 79 -3.85 19.07 -2.24
N TYR A 80 -3.37 18.21 -3.13
CA TYR A 80 -3.24 16.79 -2.80
C TYR A 80 -2.11 16.53 -1.78
N LEU A 81 -0.98 17.20 -1.91
CA LEU A 81 0.11 17.12 -0.92
C LEU A 81 -0.35 17.57 0.47
N CYS A 82 -1.08 18.70 0.56
CA CYS A 82 -1.66 19.15 1.83
C CYS A 82 -2.64 18.12 2.41
N TRP A 83 -3.49 17.54 1.57
CA TRP A 83 -4.45 16.51 2.00
C TRP A 83 -3.74 15.25 2.53
N VAL A 84 -2.70 14.80 1.85
CA VAL A 84 -1.89 13.64 2.28
C VAL A 84 -1.27 13.86 3.65
N ARG A 85 -0.76 15.06 3.93
CA ARG A 85 -0.19 15.45 5.23
C ARG A 85 -1.23 15.47 6.34
N GLU A 86 -2.44 15.91 6.03
CA GLU A 86 -3.55 15.94 6.99
C GLU A 86 -4.09 14.53 7.28
N TYR A 87 -4.08 13.64 6.27
CA TYR A 87 -4.63 12.29 6.35
C TYR A 87 -3.57 11.20 6.11
N PRO A 88 -2.56 11.08 6.98
CA PRO A 88 -1.56 10.03 6.85
C PRO A 88 -2.18 8.64 7.01
N VAL A 89 -1.56 7.64 6.40
CA VAL A 89 -1.97 6.24 6.56
C VAL A 89 -1.81 5.83 8.02
N LYS A 90 -2.90 5.31 8.59
CA LYS A 90 -2.93 4.72 9.92
C LYS A 90 -3.24 3.23 9.81
N SER A 91 -3.33 2.52 10.92
CA SER A 91 -3.64 1.08 10.95
C SER A 91 -4.81 0.67 10.04
N ILE A 92 -4.68 -0.47 9.37
CA ILE A 92 -5.66 -0.97 8.40
C ILE A 92 -6.61 -1.99 9.02
N CYS A 93 -6.12 -3.17 9.35
CA CYS A 93 -6.89 -4.24 9.97
C CYS A 93 -5.98 -5.09 10.88
N LYS A 94 -6.59 -6.00 11.65
CA LYS A 94 -5.81 -6.85 12.57
C LYS A 94 -4.89 -7.83 11.84
N GLU A 95 -5.36 -8.36 10.72
CA GLU A 95 -4.66 -9.35 9.91
C GLU A 95 -4.16 -8.69 8.63
N THR A 96 -3.05 -7.97 8.74
CA THR A 96 -2.39 -7.36 7.58
C THR A 96 -1.13 -8.13 7.24
N ASN A 97 -1.08 -8.63 6.01
CA ASN A 97 0.05 -9.34 5.45
C ASN A 97 0.63 -8.50 4.30
N ILE A 98 1.92 -8.27 4.32
CA ILE A 98 2.64 -7.50 3.32
C ILE A 98 3.63 -8.41 2.62
N LEU A 99 3.63 -8.40 1.29
CA LEU A 99 4.67 -8.99 0.45
C LEU A 99 5.49 -7.88 -0.18
N TYR A 100 6.81 -7.96 -0.01
CA TYR A 100 7.74 -6.93 -0.47
C TYR A 100 8.88 -7.54 -1.27
N GLY A 101 9.19 -6.94 -2.43
CA GLY A 101 10.34 -7.32 -3.24
C GLY A 101 11.63 -6.69 -2.71
N THR A 102 12.68 -7.50 -2.48
CA THR A 102 13.91 -6.98 -1.86
C THR A 102 14.70 -6.01 -2.74
N GLN A 103 14.37 -5.90 -4.03
CA GLN A 103 14.92 -4.92 -4.97
C GLN A 103 13.88 -3.89 -5.43
N ASP A 104 12.90 -3.62 -4.61
CA ASP A 104 11.94 -2.54 -4.87
C ASP A 104 12.58 -1.19 -4.56
N GLU A 105 13.03 -0.51 -5.62
CA GLU A 105 13.64 0.82 -5.52
C GLU A 105 12.61 1.96 -5.45
N MET A 106 11.33 1.67 -5.77
CA MET A 106 10.26 2.68 -5.77
C MET A 106 9.69 2.92 -4.38
N ILE A 107 9.62 1.87 -3.56
CA ILE A 107 9.06 1.93 -2.21
C ILE A 107 10.18 1.63 -1.22
N PRO A 108 10.66 2.62 -0.45
CA PRO A 108 11.76 2.43 0.47
C PRO A 108 11.44 1.38 1.55
N TYR A 109 12.30 0.37 1.67
CA TYR A 109 12.17 -0.70 2.67
C TYR A 109 11.96 -0.16 4.10
N LYS A 110 12.67 0.91 4.46
CA LYS A 110 12.55 1.55 5.79
C LYS A 110 11.11 1.95 6.15
N ILE A 111 10.33 2.41 5.13
CA ILE A 111 8.92 2.81 5.31
C ILE A 111 8.07 1.57 5.56
N VAL A 112 8.24 0.53 4.73
CA VAL A 112 7.47 -0.72 4.86
C VAL A 112 7.76 -1.41 6.18
N LYS A 113 9.05 -1.47 6.58
CA LYS A 113 9.48 -2.03 7.85
C LYS A 113 8.87 -1.29 9.04
N LYS A 114 9.04 0.04 9.07
CA LYS A 114 8.50 0.89 10.14
C LYS A 114 6.99 0.68 10.28
N PHE A 115 6.27 0.77 9.18
CA PHE A 115 4.82 0.57 9.16
C PHE A 115 4.43 -0.82 9.67
N SER A 116 5.15 -1.87 9.26
CA SER A 116 4.87 -3.24 9.69
C SER A 116 5.06 -3.41 11.19
N GLU A 117 6.13 -2.84 11.75
CA GLU A 117 6.41 -2.90 13.18
C GLU A 117 5.36 -2.11 14.00
N GLU A 118 5.03 -0.88 13.59
CA GLU A 118 4.06 -0.03 14.28
C GLU A 118 2.62 -0.56 14.22
N ASN A 119 2.28 -1.33 13.18
CA ASN A 119 0.93 -1.86 12.97
C ASN A 119 0.82 -3.37 13.17
N ASN A 120 1.88 -4.03 13.65
CA ASN A 120 1.93 -5.47 13.86
C ASN A 120 1.54 -6.27 12.59
N CYS A 121 2.03 -5.85 11.42
CA CYS A 121 1.80 -6.53 10.16
C CYS A 121 2.79 -7.69 9.98
N ARG A 122 2.36 -8.75 9.28
CA ARG A 122 3.27 -9.81 8.82
C ARG A 122 3.97 -9.35 7.56
N LEU A 123 5.29 -9.20 7.60
CA LEU A 123 6.11 -8.80 6.46
C LEU A 123 6.82 -10.01 5.87
N ASN A 124 6.56 -10.26 4.60
CA ASN A 124 7.15 -11.35 3.81
C ASN A 124 7.94 -10.77 2.64
N PHE A 125 8.92 -11.53 2.15
CA PHE A 125 9.84 -11.07 1.13
C PHE A 125 9.84 -11.98 -0.10
N VAL A 126 10.01 -11.36 -1.25
CA VAL A 126 10.44 -12.03 -2.48
C VAL A 126 11.89 -11.63 -2.72
N GLU A 127 12.82 -12.59 -2.54
CA GLU A 127 14.24 -12.38 -2.78
C GLU A 127 14.51 -11.97 -4.22
N ASN A 128 15.27 -10.88 -4.39
CA ASN A 128 15.52 -10.23 -5.67
C ASN A 128 14.23 -9.81 -6.41
N GLY A 129 13.12 -9.65 -5.69
CA GLY A 129 11.86 -9.20 -6.25
C GLY A 129 11.94 -7.73 -6.67
N GLN A 130 11.49 -7.47 -7.88
CA GLN A 130 11.44 -6.15 -8.53
C GLN A 130 10.18 -5.39 -8.07
N PRO A 131 10.08 -4.07 -8.34
CA PRO A 131 8.83 -3.35 -8.18
C PRO A 131 7.68 -4.06 -8.90
N TRP A 132 6.51 -4.16 -8.25
CA TRP A 132 5.27 -4.79 -8.75
C TRP A 132 5.29 -6.31 -8.90
N LEU A 133 6.41 -6.99 -8.63
CA LEU A 133 6.50 -8.45 -8.66
C LEU A 133 5.86 -9.06 -9.94
N HIS A 134 6.34 -8.65 -11.12
CA HIS A 134 5.69 -8.89 -12.41
C HIS A 134 6.30 -10.01 -13.26
N THR A 135 7.45 -10.56 -12.86
CA THR A 135 8.07 -11.69 -13.56
C THR A 135 7.36 -13.00 -13.24
N ASP A 136 7.48 -14.01 -14.11
CA ASP A 136 6.88 -15.34 -13.89
C ASP A 136 7.30 -15.95 -12.55
N ARG A 137 8.57 -15.82 -12.17
CA ARG A 137 9.11 -16.28 -10.88
C ARG A 137 8.43 -15.58 -9.71
N GLU A 138 8.30 -14.27 -9.79
CA GLU A 138 7.66 -13.46 -8.77
C GLU A 138 6.16 -13.73 -8.66
N ALA A 139 5.49 -13.93 -9.81
CA ALA A 139 4.09 -14.32 -9.84
C ALA A 139 3.84 -15.67 -9.19
N VAL A 140 4.77 -16.63 -9.33
CA VAL A 140 4.70 -17.91 -8.62
C VAL A 140 4.88 -17.72 -7.12
N ALA A 141 5.87 -16.93 -6.70
CA ALA A 141 6.12 -16.63 -5.30
C ALA A 141 4.92 -15.91 -4.65
N MET A 142 4.34 -14.94 -5.35
CA MET A 142 3.16 -14.21 -4.92
C MET A 142 1.95 -15.13 -4.73
N ARG A 143 1.64 -16.01 -5.70
CA ARG A 143 0.54 -16.99 -5.57
C ARG A 143 0.76 -17.95 -4.39
N LYS A 144 1.99 -18.41 -4.18
CA LYS A 144 2.31 -19.27 -3.03
C LYS A 144 2.07 -18.54 -1.71
N TRP A 145 2.51 -17.30 -1.62
CA TRP A 145 2.28 -16.46 -0.44
C TRP A 145 0.79 -16.24 -0.18
N GLU A 146 0.03 -15.88 -1.22
CA GLU A 146 -1.44 -15.72 -1.14
C GLU A 146 -2.13 -16.96 -0.58
N GLN A 147 -1.79 -18.15 -1.12
CA GLN A 147 -2.34 -19.41 -0.64
C GLN A 147 -2.01 -19.65 0.84
N THR A 148 -0.75 -19.46 1.22
CA THR A 148 -0.32 -19.62 2.62
C THR A 148 -1.10 -18.70 3.55
N VAL A 149 -1.19 -17.41 3.22
CA VAL A 149 -1.92 -16.43 4.03
C VAL A 149 -3.40 -16.79 4.15
N LEU A 150 -4.04 -17.19 3.05
CA LEU A 150 -5.46 -17.57 3.07
C LEU A 150 -5.72 -18.86 3.85
N GLU A 151 -4.80 -19.83 3.82
CA GLU A 151 -4.90 -21.07 4.61
C GLU A 151 -4.76 -20.80 6.11
N GLU A 152 -3.76 -20.00 6.49
CA GLU A 152 -3.57 -19.58 7.88
C GLU A 152 -4.76 -18.77 8.42
N SER A 153 -5.34 -17.94 7.57
CA SER A 153 -6.48 -17.09 7.93
C SER A 153 -7.80 -17.85 8.06
N ARG A 154 -7.88 -19.10 7.59
CA ARG A 154 -9.09 -19.95 7.78
C ARG A 154 -9.43 -20.18 9.25
N SER A 155 -8.43 -20.16 10.13
CA SER A 155 -8.65 -20.28 11.59
C SER A 155 -9.36 -19.07 12.18
N ILE A 156 -9.36 -17.91 11.48
CA ILE A 156 -10.03 -16.68 11.89
C ILE A 156 -11.50 -16.69 11.43
N ILE A 157 -11.83 -17.55 10.45
CA ILE A 157 -13.19 -17.72 9.96
C ILE A 157 -13.91 -18.64 10.95
N PRO A 158 -14.94 -18.17 11.68
CA PRO A 158 -15.67 -19.03 12.60
C PRO A 158 -16.24 -20.23 11.85
N ASN A 159 -15.79 -21.42 12.18
CA ASN A 159 -16.48 -22.64 11.77
C ASN A 159 -17.92 -22.53 12.29
N LYS A 160 -18.87 -22.79 11.42
CA LYS A 160 -20.27 -22.94 11.81
C LYS A 160 -20.47 -24.28 12.49
#